data_0822503ac8934971c110446ad8ec717c
#
_entry.id   0822503ac8934971c110446ad8ec717c
#
_cell.length_a   1.000
_cell.length_b   1.000
_cell.length_c   1.000
_cell.angle_alpha   90.00
_cell.angle_beta   90.00
_cell.angle_gamma   90.00
#
_symmetry.space_group_name_H-M   'P 1'
#
loop_
_entity.id
_entity.type
_entity.pdbx_description
1 polymer ?
#
loop_
_entity_poly.entity_id
_entity_poly.type
_entity_poly.pdbx_seq_one_letter_code
_entity_poly.pdbx_strand_id
1 'polypeptide(L)'
;MKHTQAKKPCLLKNLKSSANGRYKSLQGTYNPRIGGPYKGPNKKPIFRSKIELRLMTMLDNPNATNVVGWKYESRKIPYIDKSTVCESTSGIKTHPMRHYIIDFIVDVKNPAGGISTFWIETKSINDIVVAKKYRSAKNAKVSNQIRAKNLSKWIAAANAAKAVGAKFIVITENELEMLKNIIYGGTQTKA
;
A
#
# COMPACT_ATOMS: atom_id res chain seq x y z
N MET A 1 -26.83 31.68 9.50
CA MET A 1 -26.18 30.37 9.14
C MET A 1 -24.68 30.57 9.19
N LYS A 2 -23.99 29.98 10.17
CA LYS A 2 -22.53 30.11 10.33
C LYS A 2 -21.85 29.06 9.45
N HIS A 3 -21.16 29.48 8.39
CA HIS A 3 -20.31 28.64 7.58
C HIS A 3 -19.12 28.15 8.43
N THR A 4 -19.16 26.90 8.83
CA THR A 4 -18.01 26.20 9.43
C THR A 4 -17.02 25.91 8.30
N GLN A 5 -15.97 26.73 8.18
CA GLN A 5 -14.83 26.43 7.31
C GLN A 5 -14.19 25.11 7.74
N ALA A 6 -14.18 24.12 6.86
CA ALA A 6 -13.47 22.87 7.05
C ALA A 6 -11.99 23.18 7.28
N LYS A 7 -11.49 22.86 8.48
CA LYS A 7 -10.06 22.98 8.79
C LYS A 7 -9.27 22.12 7.81
N LYS A 8 -8.36 22.76 7.05
CA LYS A 8 -7.38 22.06 6.20
C LYS A 8 -6.66 21.00 7.03
N PRO A 9 -6.46 19.79 6.48
CA PRO A 9 -5.70 18.76 7.19
C PRO A 9 -4.33 19.31 7.54
N CYS A 10 -3.93 19.17 8.81
CA CYS A 10 -2.65 19.66 9.32
C CYS A 10 -1.50 18.83 8.71
N LEU A 11 -1.08 19.24 7.54
CA LEU A 11 0.10 18.72 6.85
C LEU A 11 1.35 19.39 7.44
N LEU A 12 2.32 18.57 7.85
CA LEU A 12 3.71 18.94 8.02
C LEU A 12 4.10 19.75 9.26
N LYS A 13 3.96 19.16 10.45
CA LYS A 13 4.84 19.53 11.56
C LYS A 13 5.60 18.27 12.00
N ASN A 14 6.83 18.11 11.55
CA ASN A 14 7.91 17.20 12.01
C ASN A 14 8.67 16.51 10.86
N LEU A 15 9.11 17.27 9.87
CA LEU A 15 10.20 16.84 9.00
C LEU A 15 11.54 17.07 9.71
N LYS A 16 12.04 16.07 10.44
CA LYS A 16 13.44 16.07 10.90
C LYS A 16 14.32 15.56 9.77
N SER A 17 15.06 16.46 9.13
CA SER A 17 16.17 16.10 8.24
C SER A 17 17.33 15.53 9.08
N SER A 18 17.88 14.37 8.67
CA SER A 18 19.11 13.87 9.28
C SER A 18 20.33 14.41 8.54
N ALA A 19 21.34 14.85 9.28
CA ALA A 19 22.58 15.43 8.78
C ALA A 19 23.48 14.47 7.93
N ASN A 20 23.10 13.24 7.69
CA ASN A 20 23.90 12.22 7.00
C ASN A 20 23.33 11.79 5.66
N GLY A 21 22.94 12.70 4.77
CA GLY A 21 22.75 12.45 3.33
C GLY A 21 21.91 11.22 2.88
N ARG A 22 21.38 10.41 3.78
CA ARG A 22 20.45 9.33 3.49
C ARG A 22 19.05 9.92 3.47
N TYR A 23 18.38 9.86 2.33
CA TYR A 23 16.97 10.19 2.20
C TYR A 23 16.19 9.38 3.24
N LYS A 24 15.76 10.03 4.32
CA LYS A 24 14.79 9.41 5.24
C LYS A 24 13.49 9.25 4.46
N SER A 25 12.96 8.05 4.42
CA SER A 25 11.61 7.81 3.92
C SER A 25 10.65 8.73 4.68
N LEU A 26 9.78 9.42 3.96
CA LEU A 26 8.74 10.24 4.56
C LEU A 26 7.85 9.33 5.39
N GLN A 27 7.81 9.54 6.71
CA GLN A 27 6.88 8.83 7.59
C GLN A 27 6.21 9.81 8.55
N GLY A 28 5.02 9.47 8.98
CA GLY A 28 4.27 10.30 9.91
C GLY A 28 2.92 9.70 10.26
N THR A 29 2.20 10.38 11.12
CA THR A 29 0.86 9.98 11.54
C THR A 29 -0.18 10.64 10.64
N TYR A 30 -1.10 9.86 10.12
CA TYR A 30 -2.27 10.34 9.39
C TYR A 30 -3.46 10.48 10.34
N ASN A 31 -4.21 11.58 10.22
CA ASN A 31 -5.44 11.81 10.99
C ASN A 31 -6.62 11.67 10.03
N PRO A 32 -7.31 10.52 10.01
CA PRO A 32 -8.48 10.33 9.18
C PRO A 32 -9.58 11.35 9.52
N ARG A 33 -10.36 11.72 8.52
CA ARG A 33 -11.49 12.63 8.68
C ARG A 33 -12.55 12.02 9.60
N ILE A 34 -13.02 12.80 10.58
CA ILE A 34 -14.10 12.39 11.49
C ILE A 34 -15.36 12.16 10.65
N GLY A 35 -16.01 11.00 10.83
CA GLY A 35 -17.16 10.59 10.02
C GLY A 35 -16.81 10.19 8.58
N GLY A 36 -15.53 10.11 8.25
CA GLY A 36 -15.04 9.67 6.94
C GLY A 36 -15.10 8.15 6.72
N PRO A 37 -14.62 7.68 5.56
CA PRO A 37 -14.71 6.27 5.17
C PRO A 37 -13.67 5.37 5.85
N TYR A 38 -12.77 5.90 6.69
CA TYR A 38 -11.77 5.10 7.40
C TYR A 38 -12.40 4.15 8.43
N LYS A 39 -12.10 2.86 8.31
CA LYS A 39 -12.62 1.77 9.16
C LYS A 39 -11.50 0.94 9.81
N GLY A 40 -10.26 1.46 9.80
CA GLY A 40 -9.09 0.71 10.30
C GLY A 40 -9.04 0.62 11.82
N PRO A 41 -8.25 -0.33 12.36
CA PRO A 41 -8.14 -0.57 13.80
C PRO A 41 -7.43 0.58 14.54
N ASN A 42 -6.48 1.24 13.89
CA ASN A 42 -5.68 2.31 14.46
C ASN A 42 -6.34 3.66 14.15
N LYS A 43 -6.81 4.39 15.16
CA LYS A 43 -7.41 5.73 14.98
C LYS A 43 -6.51 6.71 14.21
N LYS A 44 -5.19 6.54 14.32
CA LYS A 44 -4.17 7.36 13.66
C LYS A 44 -3.13 6.45 12.99
N PRO A 45 -3.38 5.96 11.77
CA PRO A 45 -2.43 5.11 11.06
C PRO A 45 -1.12 5.85 10.78
N ILE A 46 0.00 5.11 10.79
CA ILE A 46 1.34 5.63 10.54
C ILE A 46 1.74 5.28 9.11
N PHE A 47 1.78 6.27 8.22
CA PHE A 47 2.32 6.08 6.87
C PHE A 47 3.85 6.05 6.90
N ARG A 48 4.47 5.25 6.01
CA ARG A 48 5.93 5.08 5.90
C ARG A 48 6.48 5.51 4.55
N SER A 49 5.59 5.95 3.65
CA SER A 49 5.97 6.42 2.33
C SER A 49 5.07 7.57 1.85
N LYS A 50 5.57 8.33 0.86
CA LYS A 50 4.80 9.39 0.20
C LYS A 50 3.60 8.82 -0.56
N ILE A 51 3.73 7.61 -1.12
CA ILE A 51 2.65 6.94 -1.86
C ILE A 51 1.50 6.60 -0.91
N GLU A 52 1.82 6.01 0.26
CA GLU A 52 0.83 5.71 1.29
C GLU A 52 0.08 6.97 1.75
N LEU A 53 0.81 8.06 2.04
CA LEU A 53 0.19 9.33 2.43
C LEU A 53 -0.74 9.86 1.34
N ARG A 54 -0.30 9.84 0.07
CA ARG A 54 -1.14 10.28 -1.05
C ARG A 54 -2.40 9.43 -1.18
N LEU A 55 -2.27 8.12 -1.07
CA LEU A 55 -3.42 7.20 -1.14
C LEU A 55 -4.39 7.44 0.02
N MET A 56 -3.90 7.55 1.28
CA MET A 56 -4.75 7.89 2.43
C MET A 56 -5.53 9.18 2.21
N THR A 57 -4.83 10.23 1.71
CA THR A 57 -5.45 11.53 1.42
C THR A 57 -6.52 11.43 0.33
N MET A 58 -6.29 10.61 -0.69
CA MET A 58 -7.26 10.39 -1.77
C MET A 58 -8.49 9.64 -1.26
N LEU A 59 -8.29 8.56 -0.50
CA LEU A 59 -9.37 7.72 0.03
C LEU A 59 -10.25 8.46 1.05
N ASP A 60 -9.67 9.41 1.78
CA ASP A 60 -10.35 10.18 2.83
C ASP A 60 -10.92 11.52 2.34
N ASN A 61 -10.75 11.82 1.06
CA ASN A 61 -11.26 13.05 0.45
C ASN A 61 -12.80 13.05 0.42
N PRO A 62 -13.48 14.16 0.81
CA PRO A 62 -14.94 14.26 0.72
C PRO A 62 -15.51 13.98 -0.68
N ASN A 63 -14.74 14.30 -1.73
CA ASN A 63 -15.13 14.07 -3.13
C ASN A 63 -14.93 12.61 -3.58
N ALA A 64 -14.36 11.75 -2.74
CA ALA A 64 -14.18 10.32 -3.02
C ALA A 64 -15.49 9.55 -2.79
N THR A 65 -16.54 9.91 -3.50
CA THR A 65 -17.93 9.44 -3.28
C THR A 65 -18.11 7.95 -3.52
N ASN A 66 -17.21 7.33 -4.29
CA ASN A 66 -17.22 5.90 -4.53
C ASN A 66 -16.56 5.07 -3.41
N VAL A 67 -15.78 5.70 -2.52
CA VAL A 67 -15.13 4.99 -1.41
C VAL A 67 -16.15 4.72 -0.30
N VAL A 68 -16.49 3.46 -0.08
CA VAL A 68 -17.41 3.01 0.97
C VAL A 68 -16.68 2.87 2.30
N GLY A 69 -15.44 2.39 2.24
CA GLY A 69 -14.60 2.21 3.40
C GLY A 69 -13.17 1.86 3.05
N TRP A 70 -12.24 2.17 3.94
CA TRP A 70 -10.85 1.74 3.78
C TRP A 70 -10.20 1.44 5.14
N LYS A 71 -9.21 0.54 5.11
CA LYS A 71 -8.43 0.14 6.29
C LYS A 71 -6.95 0.13 5.92
N TYR A 72 -6.10 0.47 6.86
CA TYR A 72 -4.65 0.46 6.71
C TYR A 72 -4.05 -0.58 7.66
N GLU A 73 -3.10 -1.41 7.17
CA GLU A 73 -2.39 -2.47 7.91
C GLU A 73 -3.33 -3.34 8.79
N SER A 74 -4.50 -3.68 8.27
CA SER A 74 -5.57 -4.32 9.04
C SER A 74 -5.57 -5.85 8.95
N ARG A 75 -4.76 -6.46 8.08
CA ARG A 75 -4.77 -7.90 7.86
C ARG A 75 -3.37 -8.49 7.71
N LYS A 76 -3.12 -9.57 8.43
CA LYS A 76 -1.91 -10.40 8.32
C LYS A 76 -2.20 -11.59 7.40
N ILE A 77 -1.24 -11.89 6.50
CA ILE A 77 -1.32 -12.98 5.53
C ILE A 77 -0.09 -13.86 5.72
N PRO A 78 -0.24 -15.16 5.98
CA PRO A 78 0.90 -16.09 6.03
C PRO A 78 1.45 -16.29 4.61
N TYR A 79 2.79 -16.35 4.48
CA TYR A 79 3.45 -16.66 3.22
C TYR A 79 4.74 -17.45 3.45
N ILE A 80 5.16 -18.23 2.46
CA ILE A 80 6.44 -18.93 2.45
C ILE A 80 7.49 -18.02 1.84
N ASP A 81 8.51 -17.64 2.62
CA ASP A 81 9.58 -16.73 2.19
C ASP A 81 10.62 -17.47 1.34
N LYS A 82 10.39 -17.54 0.02
CA LYS A 82 11.31 -18.18 -0.94
C LYS A 82 12.65 -17.46 -1.10
N SER A 83 12.82 -16.27 -0.55
CA SER A 83 14.10 -15.54 -0.57
C SER A 83 15.10 -16.06 0.47
N THR A 84 14.63 -16.83 1.43
CA THR A 84 15.44 -17.37 2.54
C THR A 84 15.36 -18.90 2.51
N VAL A 85 16.52 -19.56 2.66
CA VAL A 85 16.61 -21.01 2.85
C VAL A 85 17.07 -21.26 4.27
N CYS A 86 16.33 -22.08 4.99
CA CYS A 86 16.72 -22.61 6.30
C CYS A 86 17.17 -24.07 6.10
N GLU A 87 18.31 -24.44 6.67
CA GLU A 87 18.81 -25.80 6.64
C GLU A 87 18.69 -26.40 8.05
N SER A 88 18.06 -27.56 8.16
CA SER A 88 17.95 -28.30 9.43
C SER A 88 19.26 -28.98 9.78
N THR A 89 19.39 -29.44 11.00
CA THR A 89 20.54 -30.28 11.45
C THR A 89 20.69 -31.58 10.65
N SER A 90 19.61 -32.05 10.02
CA SER A 90 19.58 -33.22 9.12
C SER A 90 19.86 -32.85 7.64
N GLY A 91 20.28 -31.62 7.33
CA GLY A 91 20.58 -31.18 5.96
C GLY A 91 19.35 -30.88 5.09
N ILE A 92 18.14 -30.96 5.61
CA ILE A 92 16.90 -30.66 4.86
C ILE A 92 16.77 -29.16 4.70
N LYS A 93 16.67 -28.71 3.44
CA LYS A 93 16.47 -27.29 3.09
C LYS A 93 14.98 -26.96 2.99
N THR A 94 14.55 -25.97 3.73
CA THR A 94 13.16 -25.49 3.77
C THR A 94 13.12 -23.98 3.62
N HIS A 95 11.93 -23.46 3.32
CA HIS A 95 11.66 -22.02 3.33
C HIS A 95 10.81 -21.66 4.54
N PRO A 96 11.16 -20.62 5.30
CA PRO A 96 10.42 -20.26 6.50
C PRO A 96 9.06 -19.67 6.16
N MET A 97 8.06 -20.03 6.98
CA MET A 97 6.77 -19.34 6.98
C MET A 97 6.91 -18.01 7.72
N ARG A 98 6.38 -16.95 7.13
CA ARG A 98 6.36 -15.59 7.67
C ARG A 98 4.97 -14.99 7.54
N HIS A 99 4.78 -13.80 8.11
CA HIS A 99 3.57 -13.02 7.98
C HIS A 99 3.86 -11.73 7.22
N TYR A 100 2.92 -11.36 6.39
CA TYR A 100 2.89 -10.12 5.63
C TYR A 100 1.64 -9.34 6.01
N ILE A 101 1.75 -8.03 6.21
CA ILE A 101 0.63 -7.14 6.48
C ILE A 101 0.36 -6.36 5.21
N ILE A 102 -0.88 -6.46 4.69
CA ILE A 102 -1.32 -5.72 3.52
C ILE A 102 -1.45 -4.23 3.86
N ASP A 103 -0.97 -3.34 2.97
CA ASP A 103 -0.99 -1.91 3.24
C ASP A 103 -2.42 -1.38 3.34
N PHE A 104 -3.27 -1.64 2.34
CA PHE A 104 -4.64 -1.14 2.34
C PHE A 104 -5.65 -2.22 1.95
N ILE A 105 -6.83 -2.13 2.56
CA ILE A 105 -8.07 -2.79 2.10
C ILE A 105 -9.07 -1.68 1.82
N VAL A 106 -9.59 -1.62 0.59
CA VAL A 106 -10.46 -0.53 0.13
C VAL A 106 -11.71 -1.12 -0.50
N ASP A 107 -12.87 -0.67 -0.03
CA ASP A 107 -14.18 -1.00 -0.55
C ASP A 107 -14.70 0.17 -1.40
N VAL A 108 -14.99 -0.08 -2.67
CA VAL A 108 -15.40 0.92 -3.66
C VAL A 108 -16.72 0.50 -4.30
N LYS A 109 -17.64 1.45 -4.48
CA LYS A 109 -18.84 1.24 -5.31
C LYS A 109 -18.41 0.97 -6.75
N ASN A 110 -18.94 -0.09 -7.36
CA ASN A 110 -18.72 -0.35 -8.77
C ASN A 110 -19.88 0.22 -9.62
N PRO A 111 -19.69 0.38 -10.93
CA PRO A 111 -20.73 0.93 -11.82
C PRO A 111 -22.05 0.15 -11.83
N ALA A 112 -22.03 -1.14 -11.47
CA ALA A 112 -23.24 -1.98 -11.38
C ALA A 112 -23.98 -1.83 -10.03
N GLY A 113 -23.57 -0.88 -9.16
CA GLY A 113 -24.18 -0.62 -7.86
C GLY A 113 -23.72 -1.51 -6.73
N GLY A 114 -22.88 -2.52 -7.00
CA GLY A 114 -22.27 -3.37 -5.95
C GLY A 114 -21.01 -2.78 -5.35
N ILE A 115 -20.39 -3.55 -4.46
CA ILE A 115 -19.11 -3.19 -3.82
C ILE A 115 -18.01 -4.11 -4.37
N SER A 116 -16.89 -3.48 -4.76
CA SER A 116 -15.65 -4.18 -5.10
C SER A 116 -14.62 -3.93 -4.03
N THR A 117 -14.02 -4.98 -3.49
CA THR A 117 -12.95 -4.90 -2.48
C THR A 117 -11.60 -5.06 -3.12
N PHE A 118 -10.70 -4.12 -2.86
CA PHE A 118 -9.31 -4.12 -3.31
C PHE A 118 -8.37 -4.27 -2.12
N TRP A 119 -7.41 -5.18 -2.24
CA TRP A 119 -6.26 -5.29 -1.36
C TRP A 119 -5.08 -4.67 -2.09
N ILE A 120 -4.52 -3.61 -1.53
CA ILE A 120 -3.54 -2.76 -2.21
C ILE A 120 -2.21 -2.82 -1.46
N GLU A 121 -1.14 -3.12 -2.19
CA GLU A 121 0.24 -2.90 -1.78
C GLU A 121 0.78 -1.68 -2.49
N THR A 122 1.46 -0.80 -1.75
CA THR A 122 2.12 0.39 -2.32
C THR A 122 3.60 0.14 -2.50
N LYS A 123 4.14 0.45 -3.67
CA LYS A 123 5.58 0.34 -3.96
C LYS A 123 6.06 1.52 -4.80
N SER A 124 7.30 1.95 -4.55
CA SER A 124 7.94 2.84 -5.50
C SER A 124 8.16 2.13 -6.84
N ILE A 125 7.96 2.84 -7.94
CA ILE A 125 8.25 2.31 -9.28
C ILE A 125 9.69 1.80 -9.37
N ASN A 126 10.63 2.42 -8.66
CA ASN A 126 12.02 2.01 -8.59
C ASN A 126 12.23 0.63 -7.93
N ASP A 127 11.30 0.17 -7.10
CA ASP A 127 11.35 -1.13 -6.43
C ASP A 127 10.78 -2.26 -7.31
N ILE A 128 10.02 -1.90 -8.34
CA ILE A 128 9.37 -2.84 -9.27
C ILE A 128 10.18 -3.01 -10.55
N VAL A 129 10.69 -1.91 -11.13
CA VAL A 129 11.39 -1.93 -12.41
C VAL A 129 12.78 -2.54 -12.30
N VAL A 130 13.07 -3.52 -13.17
CA VAL A 130 14.31 -4.33 -13.18
C VAL A 130 15.56 -3.58 -13.67
N ALA A 131 15.44 -2.39 -14.21
CA ALA A 131 16.38 -1.75 -15.12
C ALA A 131 17.62 -1.09 -14.50
N LYS A 132 17.99 -1.35 -13.26
CA LYS A 132 19.24 -0.79 -12.72
C LYS A 132 20.41 -1.75 -12.94
N LYS A 133 21.41 -1.34 -13.74
CA LYS A 133 22.74 -1.95 -13.71
C LYS A 133 23.30 -1.80 -12.29
N TYR A 134 23.40 -2.89 -11.58
CA TYR A 134 23.98 -2.88 -10.23
C TYR A 134 25.48 -2.65 -10.30
N ARG A 135 26.00 -1.75 -9.47
CA ARG A 135 27.44 -1.44 -9.39
C ARG A 135 28.29 -2.61 -8.89
N SER A 136 27.67 -3.63 -8.25
CA SER A 136 28.38 -4.81 -7.77
C SER A 136 27.48 -6.05 -7.73
N ALA A 137 28.08 -7.23 -7.81
CA ALA A 137 27.40 -8.52 -7.68
C ALA A 137 26.67 -8.65 -6.32
N LYS A 138 27.24 -8.09 -5.25
CA LYS A 138 26.62 -8.07 -3.92
C LYS A 138 25.28 -7.33 -3.95
N ASN A 139 25.22 -6.17 -4.58
CA ASN A 139 23.99 -5.38 -4.69
C ASN A 139 22.94 -6.07 -5.55
N ALA A 140 23.38 -6.74 -6.64
CA ALA A 140 22.50 -7.55 -7.46
C ALA A 140 21.85 -8.70 -6.64
N LYS A 141 22.65 -9.42 -5.85
CA LYS A 141 22.17 -10.51 -4.99
C LYS A 141 21.12 -10.02 -3.98
N VAL A 142 21.41 -8.93 -3.27
CA VAL A 142 20.47 -8.33 -2.30
C VAL A 142 19.16 -7.92 -2.97
N SER A 143 19.24 -7.27 -4.14
CA SER A 143 18.04 -6.85 -4.87
C SER A 143 17.19 -8.03 -5.34
N ASN A 144 17.84 -9.12 -5.82
CA ASN A 144 17.13 -10.33 -6.23
C ASN A 144 16.44 -11.01 -5.03
N GLN A 145 17.05 -11.02 -3.85
CA GLN A 145 16.43 -11.53 -2.63
C GLN A 145 15.20 -10.69 -2.23
N ILE A 146 15.29 -9.37 -2.28
CA ILE A 146 14.15 -8.48 -1.99
C ILE A 146 13.00 -8.75 -2.96
N ARG A 147 13.29 -8.91 -4.26
CA ARG A 147 12.27 -9.24 -5.27
C ARG A 147 11.61 -10.58 -5.03
N ALA A 148 12.41 -11.63 -4.79
CA ALA A 148 11.88 -12.96 -4.49
C ALA A 148 10.97 -12.95 -3.26
N LYS A 149 11.35 -12.18 -2.23
CA LYS A 149 10.53 -11.97 -1.03
C LYS A 149 9.23 -11.25 -1.34
N ASN A 150 9.27 -10.14 -2.10
CA ASN A 150 8.09 -9.39 -2.48
C ASN A 150 7.14 -10.25 -3.31
N LEU A 151 7.67 -10.99 -4.30
CA LEU A 151 6.87 -11.91 -5.12
C LEU A 151 6.16 -12.97 -4.27
N SER A 152 6.87 -13.57 -3.30
CA SER A 152 6.29 -14.56 -2.38
C SER A 152 5.11 -13.96 -1.58
N LYS A 153 5.25 -12.73 -1.08
CA LYS A 153 4.18 -12.00 -0.40
C LYS A 153 2.98 -11.73 -1.31
N TRP A 154 3.25 -11.24 -2.52
CA TRP A 154 2.19 -10.83 -3.46
C TRP A 154 1.38 -12.02 -3.97
N ILE A 155 2.03 -13.16 -4.23
CA ILE A 155 1.34 -14.41 -4.58
C ILE A 155 0.41 -14.84 -3.44
N ALA A 156 0.90 -14.83 -2.20
CA ALA A 156 0.09 -15.19 -1.03
C ALA A 156 -1.10 -14.21 -0.85
N ALA A 157 -0.85 -12.90 -1.00
CA ALA A 157 -1.89 -11.88 -0.91
C ALA A 157 -2.94 -12.01 -2.01
N ALA A 158 -2.52 -12.28 -3.26
CA ALA A 158 -3.43 -12.47 -4.38
C ALA A 158 -4.34 -13.69 -4.17
N ASN A 159 -3.77 -14.81 -3.72
CA ASN A 159 -4.54 -16.02 -3.41
C ASN A 159 -5.53 -15.79 -2.26
N ALA A 160 -5.08 -15.14 -1.18
CA ALA A 160 -5.93 -14.84 -0.04
C ALA A 160 -7.03 -13.83 -0.38
N ALA A 161 -6.76 -12.83 -1.21
CA ALA A 161 -7.77 -11.88 -1.71
C ALA A 161 -8.81 -12.60 -2.57
N LYS A 162 -8.36 -13.42 -3.53
CA LYS A 162 -9.25 -14.21 -4.40
C LYS A 162 -10.20 -15.11 -3.59
N ALA A 163 -9.69 -15.74 -2.52
CA ALA A 163 -10.49 -16.62 -1.66
C ALA A 163 -11.65 -15.90 -0.95
N VAL A 164 -11.60 -14.57 -0.81
CA VAL A 164 -12.68 -13.75 -0.22
C VAL A 164 -13.38 -12.85 -1.23
N GLY A 165 -13.21 -13.10 -2.54
CA GLY A 165 -13.83 -12.31 -3.58
C GLY A 165 -13.23 -10.92 -3.78
N ALA A 166 -12.06 -10.63 -3.19
CA ALA A 166 -11.34 -9.38 -3.35
C ALA A 166 -10.30 -9.45 -4.50
N LYS A 167 -9.85 -8.28 -4.96
CA LYS A 167 -8.78 -8.14 -5.97
C LYS A 167 -7.51 -7.63 -5.28
N PHE A 168 -6.39 -8.32 -5.48
CA PHE A 168 -5.08 -7.81 -5.05
C PHE A 168 -4.41 -7.02 -6.17
N ILE A 169 -3.90 -5.84 -5.84
CA ILE A 169 -3.16 -4.97 -6.78
C ILE A 169 -1.93 -4.37 -6.09
N VAL A 170 -0.87 -4.19 -6.86
CA VAL A 170 0.31 -3.42 -6.46
C VAL A 170 0.26 -2.11 -7.20
N ILE A 171 0.38 -1.00 -6.49
CA ILE A 171 0.33 0.35 -7.07
C ILE A 171 1.63 1.11 -6.83
N THR A 172 2.02 1.89 -7.82
CA THR A 172 3.13 2.82 -7.76
C THR A 172 2.64 4.26 -7.88
N GLU A 173 3.57 5.19 -7.96
CA GLU A 173 3.26 6.60 -8.20
C GLU A 173 2.43 6.81 -9.49
N ASN A 174 2.65 5.96 -10.51
CA ASN A 174 1.99 6.07 -11.80
C ASN A 174 0.52 5.63 -11.73
N GLU A 175 0.24 4.52 -11.07
CA GLU A 175 -1.11 3.99 -10.95
C GLU A 175 -2.00 4.82 -10.01
N LEU A 176 -1.42 5.64 -9.13
CA LEU A 176 -2.20 6.54 -8.28
C LEU A 176 -3.10 7.50 -9.08
N GLU A 177 -2.66 7.98 -10.23
CA GLU A 177 -3.48 8.85 -11.08
C GLU A 177 -4.65 8.09 -11.72
N MET A 178 -4.42 6.84 -12.13
CA MET A 178 -5.50 5.97 -12.65
C MET A 178 -6.56 5.68 -11.57
N LEU A 179 -6.13 5.47 -10.33
CA LEU A 179 -7.03 5.25 -9.19
C LEU A 179 -7.94 6.46 -8.90
N LYS A 180 -7.49 7.68 -9.16
CA LYS A 180 -8.32 8.87 -8.99
C LYS A 180 -9.64 8.76 -9.76
N ASN A 181 -9.60 8.30 -10.99
CA ASN A 181 -10.80 8.16 -11.82
C ASN A 181 -11.80 7.16 -11.23
N ILE A 182 -11.30 6.09 -10.62
CA ILE A 182 -12.13 5.08 -9.95
C ILE A 182 -12.71 5.63 -8.65
N ILE A 183 -11.88 6.29 -7.85
CA ILE A 183 -12.24 6.80 -6.52
C ILE A 183 -13.23 7.97 -6.60
N TYR A 184 -13.00 8.90 -7.52
CA TYR A 184 -13.80 10.13 -7.64
C TYR A 184 -14.96 10.02 -8.64
N GLY A 185 -15.15 8.86 -9.27
CA GLY A 185 -16.24 8.69 -10.22
C GLY A 185 -16.08 9.53 -11.49
N GLY A 186 -14.84 9.75 -11.92
CA GLY A 186 -14.55 10.52 -13.12
C GLY A 186 -15.27 9.90 -14.32
N THR A 187 -16.09 10.69 -14.99
CA THR A 187 -16.61 10.40 -16.33
C THR A 187 -15.42 10.04 -17.21
N GLN A 188 -15.43 8.83 -17.76
CA GLN A 188 -14.51 8.49 -18.83
C GLN A 188 -14.74 9.52 -19.93
N THR A 189 -13.85 10.49 -20.06
CA THR A 189 -13.74 11.27 -21.29
C THR A 189 -13.47 10.25 -22.39
N LYS A 190 -14.53 9.94 -23.16
CA LYS A 190 -14.38 9.20 -24.41
C LYS A 190 -13.37 9.96 -25.24
N ALA A 191 -12.20 9.33 -25.47
CA ALA A 191 -11.27 9.74 -26.51
C ALA A 191 -11.87 9.40 -27.86
#